data_63884ca0c21cf5a01e4e53430d0eecd6
#
_entry.id   63884ca0c21cf5a01e4e53430d0eecd6
#
_cell.length_a   1.000
_cell.length_b   1.000
_cell.length_c   1.000
_cell.angle_alpha   90.00
_cell.angle_beta   90.00
_cell.angle_gamma   90.00
#
_symmetry.space_group_name_H-M   'P 1'
#
loop_
_entity.id
_entity.type
_entity.pdbx_description
1 polymer ?
#
loop_
_entity_poly.entity_id
_entity_poly.type
_entity_poly.pdbx_seq_one_letter_code
_entity_poly.pdbx_strand_id
1 'polypeptide(L)'
;MARPESLPYRPCVGTAVFNRDGRVFIGRRINGPEHVDERHVWQLPQGGIDRGEDPWPAALRELHEETNIRSVEKLDEIAEELCYDIPREILGQAWGGKYRGQCQKWYALRFTGDDGEIDIAHPAGGHKPEFAEWRWERLSNIVELVVPFKRKVYARLVRDFAKFARKRD
;
A
#
# COMPACT_ATOMS: atom_id res chain seq x y z
N MET A 1 -3.34 10.75 -28.39
CA MET A 1 -3.02 10.33 -27.00
C MET A 1 -2.78 11.56 -26.14
N ALA A 2 -3.39 11.59 -24.98
CA ALA A 2 -3.11 12.64 -24.00
C ALA A 2 -1.64 12.52 -23.54
N ARG A 3 -0.99 13.66 -23.35
CA ARG A 3 0.36 13.67 -22.78
C ARG A 3 0.25 13.26 -21.32
N PRO A 4 1.18 12.43 -20.79
CA PRO A 4 1.16 12.01 -19.39
C PRO A 4 1.00 13.19 -18.42
N GLU A 5 1.70 14.29 -18.69
CA GLU A 5 1.69 15.48 -17.84
C GLU A 5 0.31 16.15 -17.75
N SER A 6 -0.60 15.89 -18.68
CA SER A 6 -1.95 16.45 -18.66
C SER A 6 -2.95 15.59 -17.90
N LEU A 7 -2.57 14.37 -17.50
CA LEU A 7 -3.45 13.49 -16.75
C LEU A 7 -3.38 13.79 -15.24
N PRO A 8 -4.49 13.64 -14.53
CA PRO A 8 -4.47 13.79 -13.06
C PRO A 8 -3.82 12.60 -12.38
N TYR A 9 -3.45 12.77 -11.10
CA TYR A 9 -3.10 11.67 -10.22
C TYR A 9 -4.36 11.05 -9.62
N ARG A 10 -4.32 9.75 -9.40
CA ARG A 10 -5.40 9.02 -8.70
C ARG A 10 -5.21 9.20 -7.19
N PRO A 11 -6.23 9.73 -6.47
CA PRO A 11 -6.14 9.86 -5.01
C PRO A 11 -6.18 8.49 -4.34
N CYS A 12 -5.21 8.22 -3.48
CA CYS A 12 -5.05 6.93 -2.82
C CYS A 12 -4.64 7.05 -1.36
N VAL A 13 -4.76 5.94 -0.67
CA VAL A 13 -4.29 5.76 0.70
C VAL A 13 -3.41 4.52 0.78
N GLY A 14 -2.53 4.50 1.76
CA GLY A 14 -1.73 3.32 2.06
C GLY A 14 -1.49 3.18 3.56
N THR A 15 -1.23 1.97 4.00
CA THR A 15 -1.01 1.67 5.41
C THR A 15 0.26 0.86 5.61
N ALA A 16 1.09 1.30 6.55
CA ALA A 16 2.23 0.54 7.06
C ALA A 16 1.79 -0.05 8.40
N VAL A 17 1.44 -1.32 8.40
CA VAL A 17 0.92 -2.02 9.59
C VAL A 17 2.06 -2.76 10.27
N PHE A 18 2.39 -2.33 11.50
CA PHE A 18 3.50 -2.89 12.27
C PHE A 18 3.00 -3.86 13.33
N ASN A 19 3.65 -5.02 13.44
CA ASN A 19 3.37 -5.97 14.52
C ASN A 19 4.19 -5.64 15.79
N ARG A 20 4.09 -6.48 16.81
CA ARG A 20 4.77 -6.29 18.10
C ARG A 20 6.30 -6.31 17.97
N ASP A 21 6.81 -7.01 16.98
CA ASP A 21 8.26 -7.11 16.73
C ASP A 21 8.79 -5.97 15.88
N GLY A 22 7.94 -5.00 15.51
CA GLY A 22 8.32 -3.89 14.67
C GLY A 22 8.48 -4.23 13.20
N ARG A 23 7.93 -5.37 12.78
CA ARG A 23 7.91 -5.75 11.37
C ARG A 23 6.63 -5.25 10.71
N VAL A 24 6.69 -5.02 9.42
CA VAL A 24 5.59 -4.45 8.64
C VAL A 24 4.95 -5.51 7.76
N PHE A 25 3.62 -5.45 7.63
CA PHE A 25 2.87 -6.32 6.73
C PHE A 25 3.21 -5.99 5.28
N ILE A 26 3.58 -7.02 4.50
CA ILE A 26 3.65 -6.91 3.05
C ILE A 26 2.91 -8.07 2.40
N GLY A 27 2.30 -7.78 1.24
CA GLY A 27 1.61 -8.78 0.43
C GLY A 27 2.24 -8.89 -0.95
N ARG A 28 2.29 -10.11 -1.48
CA ARG A 28 2.75 -10.37 -2.85
C ARG A 28 1.55 -10.27 -3.80
N ARG A 29 1.62 -9.37 -4.75
CA ARG A 29 0.55 -9.16 -5.72
C ARG A 29 0.36 -10.36 -6.62
N ILE A 30 -0.90 -10.64 -6.94
CA ILE A 30 -1.26 -11.73 -7.86
C ILE A 30 -0.99 -11.34 -9.31
N ASN A 31 -1.44 -10.13 -9.70
CA ASN A 31 -1.33 -9.64 -11.07
C ASN A 31 -1.57 -8.13 -11.12
N GLY A 32 -1.72 -7.59 -12.33
CA GLY A 32 -2.04 -6.20 -12.57
C GLY A 32 -0.95 -5.50 -13.37
N PRO A 33 -1.20 -4.24 -13.82
CA PRO A 33 -0.25 -3.51 -14.66
C PRO A 33 1.06 -3.18 -13.94
N GLU A 34 1.07 -3.20 -12.61
CA GLU A 34 2.27 -2.98 -11.81
C GLU A 34 3.05 -4.27 -11.54
N HIS A 35 2.58 -5.41 -12.04
CA HIS A 35 3.26 -6.70 -11.92
C HIS A 35 4.28 -6.82 -13.05
N VAL A 36 5.44 -6.17 -12.87
CA VAL A 36 6.47 -6.11 -13.91
C VAL A 36 7.42 -7.31 -13.89
N ASP A 37 7.61 -7.95 -12.73
CA ASP A 37 8.42 -9.17 -12.57
C ASP A 37 8.13 -9.82 -11.22
N GLU A 38 8.62 -11.05 -11.03
CA GLU A 38 8.36 -11.84 -9.82
C GLU A 38 9.16 -11.40 -8.59
N ARG A 39 10.15 -10.52 -8.74
CA ARG A 39 10.99 -10.06 -7.63
C ARG A 39 10.46 -8.79 -6.96
N HIS A 40 9.77 -7.94 -7.73
CA HIS A 40 9.35 -6.61 -7.31
C HIS A 40 7.83 -6.49 -7.28
N VAL A 41 7.19 -7.48 -6.66
CA VAL A 41 5.73 -7.59 -6.59
C VAL A 41 5.18 -7.46 -5.17
N TRP A 42 6.05 -7.23 -4.20
CA TRP A 42 5.65 -7.07 -2.81
C TRP A 42 5.28 -5.61 -2.53
N GLN A 43 4.21 -5.40 -1.82
CA GLN A 43 3.78 -4.05 -1.47
C GLN A 43 3.02 -4.02 -0.16
N LEU A 44 2.94 -2.82 0.41
CA LEU A 44 2.08 -2.51 1.54
C LEU A 44 0.63 -2.36 1.05
N PRO A 45 -0.37 -2.62 1.91
CA PRO A 45 -1.77 -2.41 1.55
C PRO A 45 -2.03 -0.98 1.10
N GLN A 46 -2.75 -0.83 0.00
CA GLN A 46 -3.08 0.48 -0.57
C GLN A 46 -4.32 0.37 -1.46
N GLY A 47 -4.96 1.49 -1.68
CA GLY A 47 -6.09 1.54 -2.60
C GLY A 47 -6.61 2.93 -2.83
N GLY A 48 -7.61 3.06 -3.71
CA GLY A 48 -8.19 4.34 -4.07
C GLY A 48 -9.12 4.90 -3.01
N ILE A 49 -9.17 6.22 -2.94
CA ILE A 49 -10.15 6.95 -2.14
C ILE A 49 -11.42 7.09 -2.98
N ASP A 50 -12.57 6.70 -2.43
CA ASP A 50 -13.85 6.87 -3.11
C ASP A 50 -14.27 8.35 -3.08
N ARG A 51 -15.08 8.74 -4.06
CA ARG A 51 -15.57 10.10 -4.15
C ARG A 51 -16.29 10.52 -2.87
N GLY A 52 -15.84 11.62 -2.26
CA GLY A 52 -16.41 12.13 -1.02
C GLY A 52 -15.97 11.42 0.25
N GLU A 53 -15.06 10.44 0.13
CA GLU A 53 -14.53 9.70 1.26
C GLU A 53 -13.29 10.41 1.83
N ASP A 54 -13.20 10.50 3.17
CA ASP A 54 -11.99 11.02 3.81
C ASP A 54 -10.85 9.98 3.77
N PRO A 55 -9.59 10.42 3.74
CA PRO A 55 -8.45 9.51 3.66
C PRO A 55 -8.36 8.49 4.78
N TRP A 56 -8.61 8.88 6.04
CA TRP A 56 -8.47 7.95 7.16
C TRP A 56 -9.48 6.78 7.10
N PRO A 57 -10.79 7.03 6.97
CA PRO A 57 -11.73 5.94 6.74
C PRO A 57 -11.41 5.10 5.51
N ALA A 58 -10.94 5.73 4.43
CA ALA A 58 -10.54 5.03 3.21
C ALA A 58 -9.39 4.06 3.48
N ALA A 59 -8.40 4.48 4.27
CA ALA A 59 -7.26 3.64 4.62
C ALA A 59 -7.70 2.39 5.39
N LEU A 60 -8.59 2.55 6.35
CA LEU A 60 -9.13 1.43 7.13
C LEU A 60 -9.97 0.49 6.27
N ARG A 61 -10.77 1.06 5.37
CA ARG A 61 -11.61 0.29 4.44
C ARG A 61 -10.74 -0.56 3.50
N GLU A 62 -9.74 0.05 2.86
CA GLU A 62 -8.85 -0.65 1.93
C GLU A 62 -8.05 -1.75 2.64
N LEU A 63 -7.54 -1.46 3.83
CA LEU A 63 -6.82 -2.45 4.62
C LEU A 63 -7.73 -3.65 4.94
N HIS A 64 -8.97 -3.39 5.36
CA HIS A 64 -9.93 -4.43 5.67
C HIS A 64 -10.32 -5.24 4.42
N GLU A 65 -10.57 -4.56 3.31
CA GLU A 65 -10.92 -5.23 2.05
C GLU A 65 -9.82 -6.15 1.56
N GLU A 66 -8.55 -5.73 1.67
CA GLU A 66 -7.43 -6.51 1.16
C GLU A 66 -6.95 -7.63 2.09
N THR A 67 -7.06 -7.44 3.40
CA THR A 67 -6.39 -8.30 4.39
C THR A 67 -7.28 -8.83 5.51
N ASN A 68 -8.50 -8.33 5.65
CA ASN A 68 -9.39 -8.55 6.80
C ASN A 68 -8.89 -7.96 8.12
N ILE A 69 -7.79 -7.22 8.13
CA ILE A 69 -7.28 -6.60 9.35
C ILE A 69 -8.21 -5.45 9.79
N ARG A 70 -8.65 -5.52 11.05
CA ARG A 70 -9.43 -4.48 11.73
C ARG A 70 -8.78 -4.00 13.01
N SER A 71 -8.01 -4.88 13.67
CA SER A 71 -7.42 -4.62 14.99
C SER A 71 -6.16 -3.78 14.84
N VAL A 72 -6.34 -2.48 14.71
CA VAL A 72 -5.23 -1.54 14.53
C VAL A 72 -5.43 -0.28 15.36
N GLU A 73 -4.29 0.34 15.74
CA GLU A 73 -4.24 1.67 16.33
C GLU A 73 -3.40 2.56 15.44
N LYS A 74 -3.84 3.79 15.24
CA LYS A 74 -3.06 4.78 14.47
C LYS A 74 -1.83 5.20 15.26
N LEU A 75 -0.65 5.06 14.66
CA LEU A 75 0.62 5.51 15.24
C LEU A 75 1.00 6.89 14.74
N ASP A 76 0.90 7.12 13.45
CA ASP A 76 1.34 8.36 12.82
C ASP A 76 0.76 8.45 11.41
N GLU A 77 0.97 9.60 10.78
CA GLU A 77 0.67 9.82 9.38
C GLU A 77 1.71 10.76 8.76
N ILE A 78 1.91 10.63 7.46
CA ILE A 78 2.76 11.57 6.72
C ILE A 78 1.84 12.69 6.25
N ALA A 79 2.16 13.93 6.62
CA ALA A 79 1.30 15.09 6.34
C ALA A 79 1.13 15.32 4.84
N GLU A 80 2.20 15.12 4.06
CA GLU A 80 2.18 15.32 2.61
C GLU A 80 1.66 14.08 1.89
N GLU A 81 1.00 14.30 0.75
CA GLU A 81 0.73 13.22 -0.18
C GLU A 81 2.02 12.83 -0.90
N LEU A 82 2.27 11.53 -1.01
CA LEU A 82 3.43 11.00 -1.72
C LEU A 82 2.97 10.53 -3.10
N CYS A 83 3.49 11.19 -4.14
CA CYS A 83 3.04 10.95 -5.51
C CYS A 83 4.12 10.23 -6.32
N TYR A 84 3.68 9.40 -7.25
CA TYR A 84 4.57 8.77 -8.23
C TYR A 84 3.86 8.68 -9.57
N ASP A 85 4.66 8.74 -10.65
CA ASP A 85 4.18 8.53 -12.01
C ASP A 85 4.40 7.07 -12.41
N ILE A 86 3.45 6.50 -13.15
CA ILE A 86 3.64 5.17 -13.73
C ILE A 86 4.42 5.30 -15.04
N PRO A 87 5.23 4.27 -15.39
CA PRO A 87 5.96 4.27 -16.65
C PRO A 87 5.04 4.37 -17.88
N ARG A 88 5.54 4.96 -18.94
CA ARG A 88 4.78 5.10 -20.19
C ARG A 88 4.27 3.78 -20.73
N GLU A 89 5.03 2.70 -20.53
CA GLU A 89 4.73 1.36 -21.01
C GLU A 89 3.42 0.81 -20.45
N ILE A 90 3.02 1.24 -19.26
CA ILE A 90 1.79 0.77 -18.61
C ILE A 90 0.73 1.87 -18.46
N LEU A 91 1.05 3.10 -18.88
CA LEU A 91 0.16 4.26 -18.69
C LEU A 91 -1.23 4.06 -19.29
N GLY A 92 -1.31 3.45 -20.47
CA GLY A 92 -2.58 3.21 -21.16
C GLY A 92 -3.38 2.02 -20.60
N GLN A 93 -2.77 1.19 -19.76
CA GLN A 93 -3.37 -0.04 -19.22
C GLN A 93 -3.89 0.15 -17.80
N ALA A 94 -3.17 0.91 -16.99
CA ALA A 94 -3.53 1.14 -15.61
C ALA A 94 -4.75 2.06 -15.52
N TRP A 95 -5.75 1.65 -14.73
CA TRP A 95 -6.98 2.43 -14.44
C TRP A 95 -7.66 3.00 -15.69
N GLY A 96 -7.65 2.24 -16.79
CA GLY A 96 -8.26 2.65 -18.05
C GLY A 96 -7.59 3.84 -18.73
N GLY A 97 -6.32 4.11 -18.40
CA GLY A 97 -5.57 5.21 -19.00
C GLY A 97 -5.95 6.60 -18.51
N LYS A 98 -6.71 6.68 -17.38
CA LYS A 98 -7.24 7.95 -16.87
C LYS A 98 -6.26 8.75 -16.01
N TYR A 99 -5.22 8.12 -15.48
CA TYR A 99 -4.32 8.74 -14.51
C TYR A 99 -2.86 8.58 -14.91
N ARG A 100 -2.04 9.56 -14.54
CA ARG A 100 -0.59 9.50 -14.76
C ARG A 100 0.14 8.70 -13.69
N GLY A 101 -0.49 8.49 -12.54
CA GLY A 101 0.05 7.82 -11.38
C GLY A 101 -0.87 7.96 -10.19
N GLN A 102 -0.32 7.87 -9.00
CA GLN A 102 -1.09 8.01 -7.76
C GLN A 102 -0.46 9.04 -6.84
N CYS A 103 -1.29 9.76 -6.07
CA CYS A 103 -0.87 10.55 -4.93
C CYS A 103 -1.48 9.90 -3.69
N GLN A 104 -0.62 9.49 -2.75
CA GLN A 104 -1.00 8.60 -1.66
C GLN A 104 -0.82 9.27 -0.30
N LYS A 105 -1.87 9.21 0.52
CA LYS A 105 -1.81 9.55 1.93
C LYS A 105 -1.45 8.29 2.71
N TRP A 106 -0.36 8.33 3.49
CA TRP A 106 0.17 7.17 4.21
C TRP A 106 0.00 7.28 5.72
N TYR A 107 -0.39 6.17 6.32
CA TYR A 107 -0.59 6.02 7.77
C TYR A 107 0.26 4.88 8.30
N ALA A 108 0.85 5.07 9.49
CA ALA A 108 1.48 4.00 10.25
C ALA A 108 0.49 3.49 11.30
N LEU A 109 0.30 2.19 11.36
CA LEU A 109 -0.65 1.53 12.25
C LEU A 109 0.04 0.46 13.08
N ARG A 110 -0.39 0.27 14.33
CA ARG A 110 0.02 -0.86 15.17
C ARG A 110 -1.05 -1.94 15.10
N PHE A 111 -0.65 -3.15 14.69
CA PHE A 111 -1.55 -4.30 14.73
C PHE A 111 -1.72 -4.77 16.17
N THR A 112 -2.95 -4.83 16.64
CA THR A 112 -3.31 -5.22 18.02
C THR A 112 -3.99 -6.57 18.09
N GLY A 113 -4.27 -7.20 16.95
CA GLY A 113 -4.84 -8.54 16.87
C GLY A 113 -3.77 -9.62 16.83
N ASP A 114 -4.19 -10.82 16.52
CA ASP A 114 -3.28 -11.92 16.23
C ASP A 114 -3.32 -12.27 14.73
N ASP A 115 -2.36 -13.06 14.27
CA ASP A 115 -2.21 -13.36 12.84
C ASP A 115 -3.40 -14.14 12.26
N GLY A 116 -4.19 -14.79 13.09
CA GLY A 116 -5.41 -15.49 12.66
C GLY A 116 -6.48 -14.56 12.08
N GLU A 117 -6.41 -13.26 12.37
CA GLU A 117 -7.32 -12.26 11.80
C GLU A 117 -7.01 -12.01 10.31
N ILE A 118 -5.78 -12.25 9.89
CA ILE A 118 -5.32 -11.92 8.53
C ILE A 118 -5.76 -13.01 7.56
N ASP A 119 -6.58 -12.64 6.59
CA ASP A 119 -7.06 -13.54 5.54
C ASP A 119 -7.08 -12.81 4.20
N ILE A 120 -6.07 -13.06 3.39
CA ILE A 120 -5.93 -12.46 2.07
C ILE A 120 -6.64 -13.26 0.98
N ALA A 121 -6.99 -14.52 1.27
CA ALA A 121 -7.64 -15.40 0.30
C ALA A 121 -9.14 -15.13 0.16
N HIS A 122 -9.76 -14.61 1.22
CA HIS A 122 -11.20 -14.31 1.27
C HIS A 122 -11.42 -12.84 1.63
N PRO A 123 -11.10 -11.91 0.71
CA PRO A 123 -11.25 -10.47 0.98
C PRO A 123 -12.65 -10.10 1.45
N ALA A 124 -12.72 -9.16 2.38
CA ALA A 124 -13.98 -8.65 2.92
C ALA A 124 -14.83 -8.04 1.80
N GLY A 125 -16.15 -8.24 1.88
CA GLY A 125 -17.09 -7.69 0.91
C GLY A 125 -17.12 -8.42 -0.43
N GLY A 126 -16.52 -9.62 -0.53
CA GLY A 126 -16.55 -10.43 -1.74
C GLY A 126 -15.64 -9.94 -2.85
N HIS A 127 -14.67 -9.09 -2.55
CA HIS A 127 -13.69 -8.63 -3.52
C HIS A 127 -12.75 -9.76 -3.97
N LYS A 128 -12.15 -9.60 -5.15
CA LYS A 128 -11.13 -10.55 -5.62
C LYS A 128 -9.86 -10.39 -4.81
N PRO A 129 -9.13 -11.48 -4.54
CA PRO A 129 -7.85 -11.40 -3.85
C PRO A 129 -6.84 -10.51 -4.58
N GLU A 130 -6.19 -9.61 -3.84
CA GLU A 130 -5.10 -8.77 -4.33
C GLU A 130 -3.75 -9.46 -4.14
N PHE A 131 -3.63 -10.26 -3.07
CA PHE A 131 -2.37 -10.86 -2.66
C PHE A 131 -2.43 -12.39 -2.73
N ALA A 132 -1.35 -13.00 -3.21
CA ALA A 132 -1.19 -14.45 -3.25
C ALA A 132 -0.60 -15.00 -1.95
N GLU A 133 0.21 -14.18 -1.27
CA GLU A 133 0.78 -14.51 0.05
C GLU A 133 1.09 -13.22 0.80
N TRP A 134 1.36 -13.34 2.10
CA TRP A 134 1.74 -12.21 2.93
C TRP A 134 2.79 -12.64 3.95
N ARG A 135 3.51 -11.66 4.51
CA ARG A 135 4.45 -11.91 5.60
C ARG A 135 4.71 -10.64 6.39
N TRP A 136 5.28 -10.80 7.58
CA TRP A 136 5.85 -9.71 8.34
C TRP A 136 7.29 -9.52 7.88
N GLU A 137 7.61 -8.33 7.40
CA GLU A 137 8.92 -8.02 6.80
C GLU A 137 9.63 -6.92 7.58
N ARG A 138 10.96 -6.89 7.49
CA ARG A 138 11.73 -5.76 7.99
C ARG A 138 11.43 -4.52 7.15
N LEU A 139 11.15 -3.41 7.84
CA LEU A 139 10.84 -2.15 7.14
C LEU A 139 11.96 -1.75 6.17
N SER A 140 13.23 -1.96 6.57
CA SER A 140 14.37 -1.60 5.73
C SER A 140 14.42 -2.34 4.39
N ASN A 141 13.70 -3.45 4.23
CA ASN A 141 13.73 -4.27 3.02
C ASN A 141 12.65 -3.89 1.98
N ILE A 142 11.66 -3.08 2.34
CA ILE A 142 10.50 -2.84 1.45
C ILE A 142 10.86 -2.08 0.17
N VAL A 143 11.90 -1.25 0.20
CA VAL A 143 12.32 -0.48 -0.98
C VAL A 143 12.81 -1.41 -2.10
N GLU A 144 13.49 -2.49 -1.73
CA GLU A 144 14.01 -3.47 -2.71
C GLU A 144 12.92 -4.40 -3.24
N LEU A 145 11.85 -4.60 -2.48
CA LEU A 145 10.80 -5.56 -2.78
C LEU A 145 9.65 -4.99 -3.60
N VAL A 146 9.49 -3.67 -3.61
CA VAL A 146 8.41 -3.00 -4.35
C VAL A 146 8.84 -2.74 -5.80
N VAL A 147 7.86 -2.57 -6.67
CA VAL A 147 8.09 -2.18 -8.06
C VAL A 147 8.94 -0.89 -8.12
N PRO A 148 9.95 -0.82 -9.02
CA PRO A 148 10.92 0.27 -9.00
C PRO A 148 10.35 1.69 -9.04
N PHE A 149 9.26 1.94 -9.74
CA PHE A 149 8.71 3.30 -9.84
C PHE A 149 8.02 3.78 -8.55
N LYS A 150 7.86 2.92 -7.54
CA LYS A 150 7.36 3.29 -6.21
C LYS A 150 8.47 3.47 -5.18
N ARG A 151 9.73 3.22 -5.53
CA ARG A 151 10.83 3.21 -4.56
C ARG A 151 11.01 4.51 -3.79
N LYS A 152 10.81 5.65 -4.44
CA LYS A 152 10.93 6.96 -3.74
C LYS A 152 9.88 7.10 -2.63
N VAL A 153 8.65 6.65 -2.90
CA VAL A 153 7.59 6.65 -1.90
C VAL A 153 7.98 5.74 -0.74
N TYR A 154 8.41 4.52 -1.04
CA TYR A 154 8.77 3.54 -0.02
C TYR A 154 10.00 3.96 0.78
N ALA A 155 10.99 4.61 0.17
CA ALA A 155 12.14 5.17 0.88
C ALA A 155 11.70 6.22 1.91
N ARG A 156 10.70 7.05 1.56
CA ARG A 156 10.12 8.01 2.49
C ARG A 156 9.42 7.32 3.67
N LEU A 157 8.70 6.22 3.42
CA LEU A 157 8.06 5.44 4.48
C LEU A 157 9.10 4.87 5.44
N VAL A 158 10.19 4.31 4.92
CA VAL A 158 11.29 3.77 5.74
C VAL A 158 11.86 4.85 6.64
N ARG A 159 12.10 6.03 6.09
CA ARG A 159 12.67 7.16 6.86
C ARG A 159 11.72 7.64 7.95
N ASP A 160 10.47 7.92 7.59
CA ASP A 160 9.53 8.57 8.50
C ASP A 160 8.93 7.61 9.53
N PHE A 161 8.86 6.32 9.22
CA PHE A 161 8.28 5.30 10.10
C PHE A 161 9.33 4.40 10.78
N ALA A 162 10.61 4.69 10.62
CA ALA A 162 11.70 3.90 11.22
C ALA A 162 11.55 3.72 12.74
N LYS A 163 11.02 4.71 13.44
CA LYS A 163 10.81 4.66 14.89
C LYS A 163 9.82 3.56 15.31
N PHE A 164 8.95 3.10 14.41
CA PHE A 164 7.98 2.03 14.69
C PHE A 164 8.53 0.64 14.34
N ALA A 165 9.68 0.57 13.69
CA ALA A 165 10.33 -0.69 13.31
C ALA A 165 11.12 -1.32 14.45
N ARG A 166 10.94 -0.83 15.68
CA ARG A 166 11.58 -1.37 16.88
C ARG A 166 10.62 -2.32 17.58
N LYS A 167 11.19 -3.40 18.14
CA LYS A 167 10.40 -4.32 18.95
C LYS A 167 9.81 -3.56 20.14
N ARG A 168 8.50 -3.74 20.35
CA ARG A 168 7.81 -3.15 21.50
C ARG A 168 8.04 -4.06 22.72
N ASP A 169 8.55 -3.47 23.79
CA ASP A 169 8.77 -4.17 25.07
C ASP A 169 7.41 -4.47 25.77
#